data_d86ec270e4c312398f863892253f4113
#
_entry.id   d86ec270e4c312398f863892253f4113
#
_cell.length_a   1.000
_cell.length_b   1.000
_cell.length_c   1.000
_cell.angle_alpha   90.00
_cell.angle_beta   90.00
_cell.angle_gamma   90.00
#
_symmetry.space_group_name_H-M   'P 1'
#
loop_
_entity.id
_entity.type
_entity.pdbx_description
1 polymer ?
#
loop_
_entity_poly.entity_id
_entity_poly.type
_entity_poly.pdbx_seq_one_letter_code
_entity_poly.pdbx_strand_id
1 'polypeptide(L)'
;MIIYESIIECLNREFVVEHLFLENESSMHNVPPDSESHFKLVIVSENFNDMSKVLRHQAVYSALNNVMNKIHALSIQAFTIDEFKNNPVILESPDCSKK
;
A
#
# COMPACT_ATOMS: atom_id res chain seq x y z
N MET A 1 -9.40 5.40 12.23
CA MET A 1 -7.99 5.70 11.92
C MET A 1 -7.95 6.70 10.77
N ILE A 2 -7.62 7.92 11.10
CA ILE A 2 -7.71 9.02 10.13
C ILE A 2 -6.73 8.87 8.98
N ILE A 3 -5.49 8.49 9.29
CA ILE A 3 -4.48 8.34 8.26
C ILE A 3 -4.79 7.17 7.35
N TYR A 4 -5.25 6.06 7.92
CA TYR A 4 -5.65 4.89 7.16
C TYR A 4 -6.70 5.26 6.11
N GLU A 5 -7.72 5.98 6.53
CA GLU A 5 -8.80 6.38 5.62
C GLU A 5 -8.33 7.37 4.58
N SER A 6 -7.41 8.26 4.96
CA SER A 6 -6.86 9.22 4.01
C SER A 6 -6.08 8.54 2.91
N ILE A 7 -5.32 7.49 3.25
CA ILE A 7 -4.57 6.74 2.25
C ILE A 7 -5.52 6.11 1.25
N ILE A 8 -6.57 5.44 1.76
CA ILE A 8 -7.52 4.78 0.88
C ILE A 8 -8.21 5.79 -0.04
N GLU A 9 -8.60 6.92 0.52
CA GLU A 9 -9.29 7.95 -0.25
C GLU A 9 -8.40 8.50 -1.36
N CYS A 10 -7.15 8.80 -1.04
CA CYS A 10 -6.20 9.33 -2.03
C CYS A 10 -5.98 8.33 -3.17
N LEU A 11 -5.83 7.05 -2.82
CA LEU A 11 -5.55 6.04 -3.84
C LEU A 11 -6.76 5.83 -4.75
N ASN A 12 -7.96 5.82 -4.18
CA ASN A 12 -9.16 5.66 -5.01
C ASN A 12 -9.41 6.86 -5.89
N ARG A 13 -8.94 8.03 -5.48
CA ARG A 13 -9.08 9.23 -6.31
C ARG A 13 -8.11 9.25 -7.48
N GLU A 14 -6.88 8.74 -7.26
CA GLU A 14 -5.83 8.85 -8.27
C GLU A 14 -5.73 7.64 -9.19
N PHE A 15 -6.27 6.50 -8.78
CA PHE A 15 -6.13 5.26 -9.54
C PHE A 15 -7.47 4.58 -9.73
N VAL A 16 -7.56 3.81 -10.81
CA VAL A 16 -8.66 2.86 -10.98
C VAL A 16 -8.28 1.61 -10.23
N VAL A 17 -8.69 1.51 -8.97
CA VAL A 17 -8.25 0.46 -8.07
C VAL A 17 -9.09 -0.80 -8.27
N GLU A 18 -8.42 -1.91 -8.60
CA GLU A 18 -9.08 -3.21 -8.73
C GLU A 18 -9.12 -3.92 -7.37
N HIS A 19 -7.98 -3.92 -6.67
CA HIS A 19 -7.88 -4.48 -5.32
C HIS A 19 -7.02 -3.57 -4.49
N LEU A 20 -7.36 -3.44 -3.22
CA LEU A 20 -6.61 -2.61 -2.29
C LEU A 20 -6.56 -3.31 -0.94
N PHE A 21 -5.34 -3.55 -0.46
CA PHE A 21 -5.11 -4.11 0.85
C PHE A 21 -4.19 -3.14 1.60
N LEU A 22 -4.65 -2.66 2.74
CA LEU A 22 -3.87 -1.73 3.56
C LEU A 22 -3.92 -2.19 5.00
N GLU A 23 -2.75 -2.38 5.58
CA GLU A 23 -2.63 -2.84 6.94
C GLU A 23 -1.78 -1.88 7.75
N ASN A 24 -2.27 -1.52 8.92
CA ASN A 24 -1.51 -0.72 9.87
C ASN A 24 -0.64 -1.67 10.69
N GLU A 25 0.66 -1.62 10.47
CA GLU A 25 1.62 -2.51 11.13
C GLU A 25 2.35 -1.82 12.27
N SER A 26 1.83 -0.72 12.76
CA SER A 26 2.52 0.06 13.78
C SER A 26 2.82 -0.75 15.05
N SER A 27 1.90 -1.62 15.44
CA SER A 27 2.10 -2.43 16.65
C SER A 27 3.26 -3.40 16.53
N MET A 28 3.71 -3.66 15.30
CA MET A 28 4.84 -4.57 15.08
C MET A 28 6.18 -3.86 15.15
N HIS A 29 6.19 -2.56 15.46
CA HIS A 29 7.39 -1.75 15.43
C HIS A 29 7.66 -1.05 16.75
N ASN A 30 7.16 -1.61 17.83
CA ASN A 30 7.46 -1.12 19.16
C ASN A 30 7.03 0.31 19.42
N VAL A 31 5.88 0.68 18.86
CA VAL A 31 5.28 2.02 19.03
C VAL A 31 3.94 1.87 19.73
N PRO A 32 3.32 2.98 20.16
CA PRO A 32 2.03 2.89 20.85
C PRO A 32 0.99 2.13 20.04
N PRO A 33 0.12 1.37 20.70
CA PRO A 33 -0.80 0.47 19.98
C PRO A 33 -1.74 1.14 19.01
N ASP A 34 -2.11 2.39 19.24
CA ASP A 34 -3.03 3.09 18.36
C ASP A 34 -2.33 4.01 17.38
N SER A 35 -1.02 3.85 17.20
CA SER A 35 -0.26 4.64 16.24
C SER A 35 -0.66 4.32 14.81
N GLU A 36 -0.45 5.29 13.93
CA GLU A 36 -0.62 5.11 12.50
C GLU A 36 0.67 5.52 11.80
N SER A 37 1.78 4.87 12.15
CA SER A 37 3.10 5.27 11.66
C SER A 37 3.70 4.31 10.65
N HIS A 38 3.27 3.05 10.63
CA HIS A 38 3.83 2.03 9.73
C HIS A 38 2.69 1.31 9.03
N PHE A 39 2.73 1.34 7.69
CA PHE A 39 1.67 0.73 6.90
C PHE A 39 2.25 -0.21 5.84
N LYS A 40 1.46 -1.21 5.49
CA LYS A 40 1.74 -2.10 4.38
C LYS A 40 0.62 -1.95 3.37
N LEU A 41 0.99 -1.65 2.12
CA LEU A 41 0.03 -1.40 1.05
C LEU A 41 0.24 -2.39 -0.09
N VAL A 42 -0.84 -3.04 -0.50
CA VAL A 42 -0.87 -3.81 -1.74
C VAL A 42 -1.97 -3.19 -2.59
N ILE A 43 -1.62 -2.73 -3.78
CA ILE A 43 -2.58 -2.09 -4.68
C ILE A 43 -2.48 -2.71 -6.06
N VAL A 44 -3.64 -3.06 -6.63
CA VAL A 44 -3.75 -3.65 -7.95
C VAL A 44 -4.55 -2.70 -8.82
N SER A 45 -3.98 -2.29 -9.94
CA SER A 45 -4.63 -1.31 -10.82
C SER A 45 -4.13 -1.46 -12.24
N GLU A 46 -5.04 -1.24 -13.20
CA GLU A 46 -4.66 -1.20 -14.60
C GLU A 46 -3.77 0.00 -14.91
N ASN A 47 -3.77 1.00 -14.06
CA ASN A 47 -2.91 2.16 -14.24
C ASN A 47 -1.42 1.79 -14.23
N PHE A 48 -1.09 0.65 -13.67
CA PHE A 48 0.31 0.22 -13.59
C PHE A 48 0.79 -0.55 -14.81
N ASN A 49 -0.09 -0.79 -15.79
CA ASN A 49 0.32 -1.43 -17.04
C ASN A 49 1.40 -0.58 -17.70
N ASP A 50 2.44 -1.27 -18.20
CA ASP A 50 3.55 -0.64 -18.90
C ASP A 50 4.41 0.28 -18.03
N MET A 51 4.27 0.17 -16.71
CA MET A 51 5.11 0.94 -15.79
C MET A 51 6.09 0.03 -15.07
N SER A 52 7.33 0.50 -14.94
CA SER A 52 8.32 -0.21 -14.13
C SER A 52 7.91 -0.13 -12.66
N LYS A 53 8.52 -0.98 -11.84
CA LYS A 53 8.22 -0.95 -10.41
C LYS A 53 8.59 0.39 -9.77
N VAL A 54 9.68 1.00 -10.23
CA VAL A 54 10.07 2.30 -9.72
C VAL A 54 9.01 3.34 -10.05
N LEU A 55 8.51 3.34 -11.28
CA LEU A 55 7.49 4.31 -11.66
C LEU A 55 6.19 4.10 -10.90
N ARG A 56 5.84 2.84 -10.62
CA ARG A 56 4.65 2.55 -9.84
C ARG A 56 4.77 3.11 -8.42
N HIS A 57 5.92 2.91 -7.79
CA HIS A 57 6.17 3.44 -6.46
C HIS A 57 6.13 4.96 -6.46
N GLN A 58 6.72 5.59 -7.46
CA GLN A 58 6.69 7.04 -7.56
C GLN A 58 5.26 7.56 -7.72
N ALA A 59 4.45 6.86 -8.51
CA ALA A 59 3.06 7.25 -8.71
C ALA A 59 2.28 7.16 -7.40
N VAL A 60 2.50 6.09 -6.62
CA VAL A 60 1.82 5.93 -5.34
C VAL A 60 2.26 7.00 -4.36
N TYR A 61 3.56 7.26 -4.27
CA TYR A 61 4.06 8.31 -3.38
C TYR A 61 3.50 9.67 -3.76
N SER A 62 3.40 9.94 -5.05
CA SER A 62 2.84 11.20 -5.52
C SER A 62 1.37 11.34 -5.12
N ALA A 63 0.62 10.26 -5.26
CA ALA A 63 -0.79 10.25 -4.88
C ALA A 63 -0.97 10.47 -3.37
N LEU A 64 -0.01 10.02 -2.57
CA LEU A 64 -0.09 10.10 -1.12
C LEU A 64 0.72 11.26 -0.56
N ASN A 65 1.09 12.22 -1.39
CA ASN A 65 2.00 13.28 -1.01
C ASN A 65 1.58 14.00 0.28
N ASN A 66 0.29 14.25 0.45
CA ASN A 66 -0.20 14.96 1.62
C ASN A 66 -0.19 14.12 2.89
N VAL A 67 -0.06 12.81 2.74
CA VAL A 67 -0.14 11.87 3.87
C VAL A 67 1.23 11.37 4.28
N MET A 68 2.16 11.28 3.32
CA MET A 68 3.46 10.64 3.57
C MET A 68 4.25 11.31 4.67
N ASN A 69 4.09 12.60 4.86
CA ASN A 69 4.83 13.28 5.92
C ASN A 69 4.24 13.03 7.32
N LYS A 70 3.12 12.33 7.38
CA LYS A 70 2.47 12.01 8.65
C LYS A 70 2.74 10.59 9.12
N ILE A 71 3.39 9.79 8.28
CA ILE A 71 3.69 8.41 8.62
C ILE A 71 5.21 8.20 8.55
N HIS A 72 5.66 7.15 9.22
CA HIS A 72 7.09 6.88 9.29
C HIS A 72 7.56 6.01 8.14
N ALA A 73 6.78 4.99 7.81
CA ALA A 73 7.16 4.04 6.77
C ALA A 73 5.94 3.49 6.06
N LEU A 74 6.10 3.25 4.77
CA LEU A 74 5.06 2.64 3.96
C LEU A 74 5.70 1.62 3.05
N SER A 75 5.31 0.36 3.21
CA SER A 75 5.73 -0.72 2.32
C SER A 75 4.72 -0.80 1.19
N ILE A 76 5.18 -0.75 -0.06
CA ILE A 76 4.31 -0.69 -1.22
C ILE A 76 4.55 -1.89 -2.13
N GLN A 77 3.48 -2.56 -2.51
CA GLN A 77 3.49 -3.56 -3.57
C GLN A 77 2.41 -3.17 -4.57
N ALA A 78 2.82 -2.81 -5.76
CA ALA A 78 1.90 -2.33 -6.80
C ALA A 78 1.94 -3.30 -7.97
N PHE A 79 0.77 -3.80 -8.35
CA PHE A 79 0.66 -4.84 -9.36
C PHE A 79 -0.34 -4.45 -10.44
N THR A 80 -0.10 -4.96 -11.65
CA THR A 80 -1.14 -4.94 -12.67
C THR A 80 -2.14 -6.04 -12.35
N ILE A 81 -3.29 -5.97 -13.02
CA ILE A 81 -4.33 -7.00 -12.81
C ILE A 81 -3.80 -8.38 -13.20
N ASP A 82 -3.06 -8.46 -14.31
CA ASP A 82 -2.53 -9.74 -14.77
C ASP A 82 -1.52 -10.30 -13.77
N GLU A 83 -0.65 -9.45 -13.23
CA GLU A 83 0.34 -9.90 -12.25
C GLU A 83 -0.36 -10.46 -11.01
N PHE A 84 -1.41 -9.79 -10.58
CA PHE A 84 -2.13 -10.24 -9.40
C PHE A 84 -2.87 -11.55 -9.65
N LYS A 85 -3.46 -11.72 -10.83
CA LYS A 85 -4.16 -12.95 -11.17
C LYS A 85 -3.22 -14.14 -11.17
N ASN A 86 -1.98 -13.91 -11.61
CA ASN A 86 -1.01 -14.99 -11.67
C ASN A 86 -0.43 -15.34 -10.31
N ASN A 87 -0.57 -14.46 -9.31
CA ASN A 87 0.01 -14.70 -8.01
C ASN A 87 -0.80 -14.04 -6.91
N PRO A 88 -2.03 -14.49 -6.67
CA PRO A 88 -2.91 -13.85 -5.69
C PRO A 88 -2.45 -13.99 -4.24
N VAL A 89 -1.51 -14.89 -3.96
CA VAL A 89 -1.02 -15.06 -2.58
C VAL A 89 -0.28 -13.86 -2.05
N ILE A 90 0.05 -12.90 -2.90
CA ILE A 90 0.75 -11.70 -2.44
C ILE A 90 -0.09 -10.85 -1.51
N LEU A 91 -1.37 -11.09 -1.41
CA LEU A 91 -2.19 -10.38 -0.42
C LEU A 91 -1.93 -10.85 0.99
N GLU A 92 -1.33 -12.02 1.15
CA GLU A 92 -0.99 -12.51 2.46
C GLU A 92 0.30 -11.86 2.93
N SER A 93 0.40 -11.68 4.23
CA SER A 93 1.61 -11.13 4.80
C SER A 93 2.72 -12.16 4.73
N PRO A 94 3.77 -11.90 3.98
CA PRO A 94 4.79 -12.93 3.73
C PRO A 94 5.64 -13.26 4.93
N ASP A 95 5.73 -12.36 5.84
CA ASP A 95 6.62 -12.57 6.97
C ASP A 95 5.94 -13.19 8.13
N CYS A 96 4.88 -13.47 7.94
CA CYS A 96 4.21 -14.05 9.04
C CYS A 96 4.85 -15.18 9.58
N SER A 97 5.20 -14.58 9.03
CA SER A 97 5.73 -15.11 9.29
C SER A 97 6.09 -15.97 9.60
N LYS A 98 5.97 -16.24 9.51
CA LYS A 98 6.34 -16.94 9.73
C LYS A 98 7.00 -17.34 9.99
N LYS A 99 6.88 -17.22 10.25
CA LYS A 99 7.62 -17.37 10.54
C LYS A 99 8.15 -17.72 10.82
#